data_66d35c3765426a283d59202ececdc9db
#
_entry.id   66d35c3765426a283d59202ececdc9db
#
_cell.length_a   1.000
_cell.length_b   1.000
_cell.length_c   1.000
_cell.angle_alpha   90.00
_cell.angle_beta   90.00
_cell.angle_gamma   90.00
#
_symmetry.space_group_name_H-M   'P 1'
#
loop_
_entity.id
_entity.type
_entity.pdbx_description
1 polymer ?
#
loop_
_entity_poly.entity_id
_entity_poly.type
_entity_poly.pdbx_seq_one_letter_code
_entity_poly.pdbx_strand_id
1 'polypeptide(L)'
;MKTTLLYIINALMVVAIAVLFILFFNQEKTEVAPVTAEGGIAVAYVRMDSLLLNYEMYKSMSEELLKQEESARATLNQKATDLQRDMEDFQKKLENRAFLTEDRARSEQERIVRKQRDLQELNAKMEQDLLVKQKQMNDRLASTIDSVVTEYNKEKGYTYILSTAGSDNILHGDKAFNVTSDILTLLNSNQK
;
A
#
# COMPACT_ATOMS: atom_id res chain seq x y z
N MET A 1 -25.09 38.71 47.51
CA MET A 1 -23.86 39.25 46.88
C MET A 1 -22.81 38.18 46.56
N LYS A 2 -22.52 37.17 47.39
CA LYS A 2 -21.49 36.13 47.10
C LYS A 2 -21.89 35.18 45.95
N THR A 3 -23.18 34.82 45.83
CA THR A 3 -23.67 33.91 44.77
C THR A 3 -23.70 34.57 43.38
N THR A 4 -24.06 35.84 43.28
CA THR A 4 -24.02 36.59 42.02
C THR A 4 -22.61 36.79 41.50
N LEU A 5 -21.64 37.00 42.38
CA LEU A 5 -20.22 37.08 42.01
C LEU A 5 -19.71 35.75 41.45
N LEU A 6 -20.15 34.64 42.04
CA LEU A 6 -19.77 33.28 41.58
C LEU A 6 -20.31 33.01 40.16
N TYR A 7 -21.54 33.39 39.84
CA TYR A 7 -22.11 33.24 38.50
C TYR A 7 -21.40 34.09 37.45
N ILE A 8 -20.97 35.31 37.80
CA ILE A 8 -20.20 36.17 36.90
C ILE A 8 -18.83 35.56 36.59
N ILE A 9 -18.15 35.04 37.60
CA ILE A 9 -16.85 34.36 37.41
C ILE A 9 -16.99 33.13 36.51
N ASN A 10 -18.01 32.28 36.72
CA ASN A 10 -18.26 31.12 35.86
C ASN A 10 -18.60 31.52 34.42
N ALA A 11 -19.40 32.56 34.21
CA ALA A 11 -19.73 33.06 32.88
C ALA A 11 -18.48 33.58 32.14
N LEU A 12 -17.60 34.32 32.83
CA LEU A 12 -16.31 34.76 32.29
C LEU A 12 -15.38 33.58 31.93
N MET A 13 -15.35 32.52 32.76
CA MET A 13 -14.57 31.31 32.51
C MET A 13 -15.06 30.57 31.27
N VAL A 14 -16.38 30.44 31.07
CA VAL A 14 -16.96 29.81 29.88
C VAL A 14 -16.63 30.60 28.61
N VAL A 15 -16.71 31.94 28.67
CA VAL A 15 -16.34 32.80 27.53
C VAL A 15 -14.84 32.68 27.23
N ALA A 16 -13.97 32.64 28.24
CA ALA A 16 -12.54 32.45 28.05
C ALA A 16 -12.21 31.09 27.40
N ILE A 17 -12.88 30.00 27.82
CA ILE A 17 -12.71 28.68 27.21
C ILE A 17 -13.21 28.68 25.76
N ALA A 18 -14.34 29.31 25.46
CA ALA A 18 -14.86 29.42 24.09
C ALA A 18 -13.91 30.21 23.17
N VAL A 19 -13.31 31.29 23.67
CA VAL A 19 -12.32 32.08 22.93
C VAL A 19 -11.04 31.27 22.70
N LEU A 20 -10.55 30.52 23.69
CA LEU A 20 -9.39 29.62 23.55
C LEU A 20 -9.68 28.49 22.55
N PHE A 21 -10.91 27.97 22.56
CA PHE A 21 -11.33 26.92 21.60
C PHE A 21 -11.37 27.48 20.17
N ILE A 22 -11.92 28.70 19.97
CA ILE A 22 -11.92 29.38 18.67
C ILE A 22 -10.49 29.67 18.19
N LEU A 23 -9.61 30.14 19.07
CA LEU A 23 -8.20 30.38 18.73
C LEU A 23 -7.45 29.10 18.42
N PHE A 24 -7.77 28.01 19.11
CA PHE A 24 -7.15 26.71 18.85
C PHE A 24 -7.60 26.07 17.52
N PHE A 25 -8.89 26.23 17.17
CA PHE A 25 -9.40 25.74 15.89
C PHE A 25 -9.15 26.71 14.72
N ASN A 26 -8.95 27.99 14.98
CA ASN A 26 -8.52 28.98 13.99
C ASN A 26 -6.99 29.16 13.90
N GLN A 27 -6.21 28.22 14.45
CA GLN A 27 -4.81 28.11 14.06
C GLN A 27 -4.81 27.81 12.56
N GLU A 28 -4.78 28.85 11.76
CA GLU A 28 -4.51 28.80 10.32
C GLU A 28 -3.31 27.87 10.17
N LYS A 29 -3.47 26.85 9.31
CA LYS A 29 -2.33 26.08 8.84
C LYS A 29 -1.33 27.12 8.37
N THR A 30 -0.26 27.31 9.13
CA THR A 30 0.83 28.18 8.72
C THR A 30 1.26 27.62 7.39
N GLU A 31 0.86 28.25 6.29
CA GLU A 31 1.44 27.96 5.00
C GLU A 31 2.92 28.22 5.16
N VAL A 32 3.69 27.16 5.24
CA VAL A 32 5.14 27.24 5.27
C VAL A 32 5.53 27.76 3.90
N ALA A 33 5.68 29.08 3.79
CA ALA A 33 6.30 29.67 2.63
C ALA A 33 7.68 28.99 2.46
N PRO A 34 8.13 28.70 1.24
CA PRO A 34 9.44 28.11 1.04
C PRO A 34 10.47 28.98 1.73
N VAL A 35 11.16 28.42 2.71
CA VAL A 35 12.22 29.14 3.46
C VAL A 35 13.37 29.33 2.48
N THR A 36 13.31 30.40 1.70
CA THR A 36 14.44 30.88 0.91
C THR A 36 15.30 31.74 1.83
N ALA A 37 16.41 31.21 2.29
CA ALA A 37 17.51 32.11 2.66
C ALA A 37 17.83 32.96 1.43
N GLU A 38 18.08 34.25 1.60
CA GLU A 38 18.46 35.13 0.48
C GLU A 38 19.57 34.47 -0.37
N GLY A 39 19.23 34.03 -1.60
CA GLY A 39 20.12 33.29 -2.48
C GLY A 39 20.22 31.77 -2.24
N GLY A 40 19.43 31.18 -1.35
CA GLY A 40 19.43 29.75 -1.03
C GLY A 40 18.53 28.88 -1.93
N ILE A 41 18.89 27.62 -2.08
CA ILE A 41 18.08 26.61 -2.80
C ILE A 41 16.91 26.22 -1.90
N ALA A 42 15.66 26.40 -2.37
CA ALA A 42 14.46 26.00 -1.66
C ALA A 42 14.31 24.45 -1.75
N VAL A 43 14.36 23.77 -0.63
CA VAL A 43 14.28 22.31 -0.54
C VAL A 43 13.14 21.90 0.39
N ALA A 44 12.39 20.87 0.00
CA ALA A 44 11.42 20.19 0.84
C ALA A 44 11.68 18.68 0.84
N TYR A 45 11.03 17.94 1.73
CA TYR A 45 11.10 16.48 1.71
C TYR A 45 9.76 15.82 2.01
N VAL A 46 9.60 14.60 1.47
CA VAL A 46 8.45 13.74 1.65
C VAL A 46 8.92 12.43 2.29
N ARG A 47 8.32 12.04 3.40
CA ARG A 47 8.54 10.75 4.03
C ARG A 47 7.69 9.69 3.34
N MET A 48 8.33 8.89 2.48
CA MET A 48 7.63 7.88 1.69
C MET A 48 7.02 6.76 2.53
N ASP A 49 7.66 6.37 3.64
CA ASP A 49 7.12 5.42 4.60
C ASP A 49 5.76 5.88 5.16
N SER A 50 5.72 7.11 5.65
CA SER A 50 4.51 7.71 6.20
C SER A 50 3.46 7.98 5.11
N LEU A 51 3.88 8.41 3.93
CA LEU A 51 3.00 8.65 2.78
C LEU A 51 2.28 7.36 2.39
N LEU A 52 3.02 6.27 2.13
CA LEU A 52 2.48 5.00 1.65
C LEU A 52 1.54 4.34 2.67
N LEU A 53 1.90 4.39 3.97
CA LEU A 53 1.05 3.86 5.04
C LEU A 53 -0.32 4.55 5.15
N ASN A 54 -0.44 5.78 4.66
CA ASN A 54 -1.67 6.58 4.77
C ASN A 54 -2.33 6.87 3.41
N TYR A 55 -1.74 6.40 2.31
CA TYR A 55 -2.27 6.60 0.96
C TYR A 55 -3.29 5.51 0.61
N GLU A 56 -4.56 5.91 0.43
CA GLU A 56 -5.68 4.97 0.27
C GLU A 56 -5.55 4.09 -0.99
N MET A 57 -5.08 4.65 -2.11
CA MET A 57 -4.86 3.85 -3.32
C MET A 57 -3.79 2.78 -3.08
N TYR A 58 -2.69 3.11 -2.39
CA TYR A 58 -1.65 2.13 -2.09
C TYR A 58 -2.18 0.99 -1.21
N LYS A 59 -2.98 1.30 -0.18
CA LYS A 59 -3.63 0.30 0.68
C LYS A 59 -4.52 -0.63 -0.14
N SER A 60 -5.41 -0.05 -0.95
CA SER A 60 -6.32 -0.82 -1.80
C SER A 60 -5.58 -1.72 -2.80
N MET A 61 -4.53 -1.22 -3.45
CA MET A 61 -3.72 -2.01 -4.38
C MET A 61 -2.93 -3.12 -3.67
N SER A 62 -2.42 -2.84 -2.47
CA SER A 62 -1.71 -3.84 -1.65
C SER A 62 -2.64 -4.95 -1.18
N GLU A 63 -3.86 -4.62 -0.74
CA GLU A 63 -4.88 -5.60 -0.37
C GLU A 63 -5.29 -6.47 -1.55
N GLU A 64 -5.47 -5.87 -2.74
CA GLU A 64 -5.78 -6.61 -3.96
C GLU A 64 -4.67 -7.57 -4.34
N LEU A 65 -3.41 -7.13 -4.28
CA LEU A 65 -2.25 -7.98 -4.56
C LEU A 65 -2.17 -9.16 -3.57
N LEU A 66 -2.38 -8.90 -2.28
CA LEU A 66 -2.40 -9.93 -1.24
C LEU A 66 -3.50 -10.98 -1.49
N LYS A 67 -4.73 -10.54 -1.81
CA LYS A 67 -5.83 -11.45 -2.16
C LYS A 67 -5.51 -12.32 -3.37
N GLN A 68 -4.84 -11.77 -4.37
CA GLN A 68 -4.43 -12.51 -5.55
C GLN A 68 -3.36 -13.56 -5.21
N GLU A 69 -2.38 -13.20 -4.37
CA GLU A 69 -1.38 -14.13 -3.88
C GLU A 69 -2.01 -15.28 -3.09
N GLU A 70 -2.91 -14.99 -2.16
CA GLU A 70 -3.65 -15.97 -1.39
C GLU A 70 -4.47 -16.92 -2.28
N SER A 71 -5.19 -16.36 -3.26
CA SER A 71 -5.98 -17.12 -4.22
C SER A 71 -5.10 -18.02 -5.11
N ALA A 72 -3.96 -17.51 -5.58
CA ALA A 72 -2.99 -18.28 -6.34
C ALA A 72 -2.45 -19.45 -5.53
N ARG A 73 -2.04 -19.19 -4.29
CA ARG A 73 -1.55 -20.20 -3.34
C ARG A 73 -2.59 -21.27 -3.04
N ALA A 74 -3.85 -20.87 -2.79
CA ALA A 74 -4.95 -21.79 -2.56
C ALA A 74 -5.21 -22.69 -3.77
N THR A 75 -5.17 -22.13 -4.99
CA THR A 75 -5.33 -22.88 -6.24
C THR A 75 -4.22 -23.90 -6.45
N LEU A 76 -2.97 -23.51 -6.22
CA LEU A 76 -1.82 -24.42 -6.32
C LEU A 76 -1.90 -25.56 -5.31
N ASN A 77 -2.24 -25.25 -4.05
CA ASN A 77 -2.39 -26.26 -3.00
C ASN A 77 -3.51 -27.25 -3.32
N GLN A 78 -4.65 -26.78 -3.84
CA GLN A 78 -5.74 -27.65 -4.25
C GLN A 78 -5.29 -28.60 -5.37
N LYS A 79 -4.66 -28.08 -6.42
CA LYS A 79 -4.19 -28.90 -7.54
C LYS A 79 -3.08 -29.87 -7.13
N ALA A 80 -2.19 -29.49 -6.21
CA ALA A 80 -1.17 -30.38 -5.66
C ALA A 80 -1.80 -31.53 -4.87
N THR A 81 -2.81 -31.24 -4.04
CA THR A 81 -3.57 -32.25 -3.29
C THR A 81 -4.31 -33.20 -4.22
N ASP A 82 -4.94 -32.68 -5.29
CA ASP A 82 -5.64 -33.52 -6.28
C ASP A 82 -4.66 -34.41 -7.06
N LEU A 83 -3.49 -33.88 -7.41
CA LEU A 83 -2.43 -34.66 -8.03
C LEU A 83 -1.94 -35.79 -7.11
N GLN A 84 -1.71 -35.48 -5.83
CA GLN A 84 -1.30 -36.46 -4.85
C GLN A 84 -2.33 -37.61 -4.73
N ARG A 85 -3.61 -37.28 -4.64
CA ARG A 85 -4.70 -38.27 -4.60
C ARG A 85 -4.70 -39.15 -5.87
N ASP A 86 -4.56 -38.55 -7.05
CA ASP A 86 -4.49 -39.29 -8.31
C ASP A 86 -3.31 -40.26 -8.32
N MET A 87 -2.16 -39.84 -7.81
CA MET A 87 -0.98 -40.70 -7.70
C MET A 87 -1.20 -41.87 -6.74
N GLU A 88 -1.78 -41.62 -5.57
CA GLU A 88 -2.11 -42.64 -4.58
C GLU A 88 -3.13 -43.66 -5.13
N ASP A 89 -4.18 -43.16 -5.81
CA ASP A 89 -5.19 -44.02 -6.42
C ASP A 89 -4.62 -44.88 -7.57
N PHE A 90 -3.74 -44.29 -8.37
CA PHE A 90 -3.04 -45.03 -9.41
C PHE A 90 -2.18 -46.16 -8.83
N GLN A 91 -1.43 -45.86 -7.76
CA GLN A 91 -0.60 -46.83 -7.07
C GLN A 91 -1.45 -48.00 -6.52
N LYS A 92 -2.54 -47.71 -5.82
CA LYS A 92 -3.49 -48.70 -5.31
C LYS A 92 -4.09 -49.57 -6.41
N LYS A 93 -4.42 -48.98 -7.57
CA LYS A 93 -4.94 -49.72 -8.73
C LYS A 93 -3.89 -50.65 -9.34
N LEU A 94 -2.61 -50.26 -9.35
CA LEU A 94 -1.51 -51.12 -9.80
C LEU A 94 -1.32 -52.32 -8.84
N GLU A 95 -1.24 -52.03 -7.53
CA GLU A 95 -1.04 -53.07 -6.50
C GLU A 95 -2.18 -54.12 -6.51
N ASN A 96 -3.41 -53.66 -6.66
CA ASN A 96 -4.60 -54.51 -6.68
C ASN A 96 -4.88 -55.13 -8.07
N ARG A 97 -4.02 -54.92 -9.08
CA ARG A 97 -4.23 -55.37 -10.48
C ARG A 97 -5.62 -54.92 -11.03
N ALA A 98 -6.06 -53.74 -10.65
CA ALA A 98 -7.40 -53.23 -10.97
C ALA A 98 -7.52 -52.67 -12.39
N PHE A 99 -6.44 -52.56 -13.15
CA PHE A 99 -6.49 -52.15 -14.55
C PHE A 99 -6.93 -53.30 -15.43
N LEU A 100 -7.97 -53.07 -16.22
CA LEU A 100 -8.51 -54.08 -17.15
C LEU A 100 -7.58 -54.35 -18.34
N THR A 101 -6.77 -53.38 -18.75
CA THR A 101 -5.81 -53.45 -19.84
C THR A 101 -4.56 -52.64 -19.52
N GLU A 102 -3.45 -53.02 -20.13
CA GLU A 102 -2.19 -52.28 -20.00
C GLU A 102 -2.28 -50.87 -20.59
N ASP A 103 -3.05 -50.68 -21.67
CA ASP A 103 -3.28 -49.37 -22.28
C ASP A 103 -3.99 -48.39 -21.33
N ARG A 104 -4.92 -48.87 -20.51
CA ARG A 104 -5.57 -48.05 -19.50
C ARG A 104 -4.62 -47.60 -18.40
N ALA A 105 -3.73 -48.49 -17.96
CA ALA A 105 -2.72 -48.11 -16.98
C ALA A 105 -1.75 -47.06 -17.55
N ARG A 106 -1.32 -47.25 -18.81
CA ARG A 106 -0.47 -46.27 -19.51
C ARG A 106 -1.15 -44.92 -19.67
N SER A 107 -2.43 -44.87 -20.12
CA SER A 107 -3.19 -43.63 -20.27
C SER A 107 -3.34 -42.87 -18.95
N GLU A 108 -3.57 -43.59 -17.85
CA GLU A 108 -3.70 -42.98 -16.52
C GLU A 108 -2.35 -42.43 -16.03
N GLN A 109 -1.25 -43.15 -16.25
CA GLN A 109 0.08 -42.65 -15.95
C GLN A 109 0.41 -41.38 -16.74
N GLU A 110 0.10 -41.34 -18.04
CA GLU A 110 0.30 -40.16 -18.87
C GLU A 110 -0.55 -38.98 -18.39
N ARG A 111 -1.78 -39.23 -17.92
CA ARG A 111 -2.65 -38.20 -17.34
C ARG A 111 -2.01 -37.58 -16.09
N ILE A 112 -1.45 -38.39 -15.21
CA ILE A 112 -0.78 -37.92 -14.00
C ILE A 112 0.47 -37.11 -14.36
N VAL A 113 1.29 -37.57 -15.31
CA VAL A 113 2.48 -36.84 -15.79
C VAL A 113 2.07 -35.47 -16.39
N ARG A 114 0.99 -35.41 -17.17
CA ARG A 114 0.46 -34.15 -17.69
C ARG A 114 0.03 -33.22 -16.55
N LYS A 115 -0.74 -33.70 -15.58
CA LYS A 115 -1.15 -32.89 -14.41
C LYS A 115 0.04 -32.34 -13.61
N GLN A 116 1.10 -33.14 -13.48
CA GLN A 116 2.32 -32.69 -12.81
C GLN A 116 3.02 -31.55 -13.58
N ARG A 117 3.08 -31.66 -14.90
CA ARG A 117 3.62 -30.60 -15.76
C ARG A 117 2.76 -29.33 -15.68
N ASP A 118 1.43 -29.50 -15.82
CA ASP A 118 0.47 -28.39 -15.77
C ASP A 118 0.56 -27.64 -14.42
N LEU A 119 0.79 -28.35 -13.31
CA LEU A 119 1.00 -27.74 -11.99
C LEU A 119 2.29 -26.92 -11.94
N GLN A 120 3.38 -27.42 -12.52
CA GLN A 120 4.65 -26.69 -12.60
C GLN A 120 4.52 -25.43 -13.46
N GLU A 121 3.88 -25.54 -14.62
CA GLU A 121 3.62 -24.41 -15.51
C GLU A 121 2.72 -23.36 -14.86
N LEU A 122 1.67 -23.81 -14.15
CA LEU A 122 0.78 -22.92 -13.41
C LEU A 122 1.52 -22.16 -12.31
N ASN A 123 2.38 -22.85 -11.55
CA ASN A 123 3.19 -22.21 -10.51
C ASN A 123 4.08 -21.11 -11.10
N ALA A 124 4.84 -21.43 -12.14
CA ALA A 124 5.72 -20.48 -12.81
C ALA A 124 4.94 -19.28 -13.38
N LYS A 125 3.78 -19.53 -13.98
CA LYS A 125 2.90 -18.48 -14.50
C LYS A 125 2.38 -17.57 -13.39
N MET A 126 1.90 -18.14 -12.28
CA MET A 126 1.38 -17.35 -11.15
C MET A 126 2.46 -16.47 -10.51
N GLU A 127 3.69 -16.99 -10.35
CA GLU A 127 4.83 -16.20 -9.87
C GLU A 127 5.13 -15.03 -10.82
N GLN A 128 5.14 -15.29 -12.12
CA GLN A 128 5.37 -14.24 -13.13
C GLN A 128 4.24 -13.19 -13.11
N ASP A 129 2.98 -13.62 -13.05
CA ASP A 129 1.82 -12.72 -13.03
C ASP A 129 1.84 -11.81 -11.79
N LEU A 130 2.23 -12.33 -10.61
CA LEU A 130 2.39 -11.54 -9.38
C LEU A 130 3.51 -10.51 -9.51
N LEU A 131 4.67 -10.89 -10.06
CA LEU A 131 5.78 -9.96 -10.31
C LEU A 131 5.39 -8.83 -11.27
N VAL A 132 4.68 -9.17 -12.36
CA VAL A 132 4.19 -8.17 -13.32
C VAL A 132 3.22 -7.21 -12.65
N LYS A 133 2.28 -7.70 -11.84
CA LYS A 133 1.33 -6.87 -11.12
C LYS A 133 1.99 -5.97 -10.08
N GLN A 134 2.95 -6.50 -9.32
CA GLN A 134 3.73 -5.70 -8.37
C GLN A 134 4.48 -4.58 -9.08
N LYS A 135 5.11 -4.88 -10.23
CA LYS A 135 5.76 -3.85 -11.05
C LYS A 135 4.76 -2.79 -11.52
N GLN A 136 3.62 -3.20 -12.07
CA GLN A 136 2.57 -2.28 -12.52
C GLN A 136 2.05 -1.39 -11.38
N MET A 137 1.88 -1.96 -10.18
CA MET A 137 1.51 -1.22 -8.99
C MET A 137 2.55 -0.15 -8.65
N ASN A 138 3.84 -0.52 -8.63
CA ASN A 138 4.93 0.40 -8.33
C ASN A 138 5.05 1.51 -9.39
N ASP A 139 4.95 1.17 -10.67
CA ASP A 139 5.02 2.12 -11.78
C ASP A 139 3.85 3.13 -11.71
N ARG A 140 2.63 2.65 -11.44
CA ARG A 140 1.45 3.50 -11.27
C ARG A 140 1.58 4.42 -10.06
N LEU A 141 2.06 3.88 -8.94
CA LEU A 141 2.29 4.64 -7.72
C LEU A 141 3.30 5.76 -7.94
N ALA A 142 4.46 5.43 -8.53
CA ALA A 142 5.50 6.40 -8.82
C ALA A 142 4.99 7.52 -9.75
N SER A 143 4.31 7.17 -10.83
CA SER A 143 3.74 8.13 -11.78
C SER A 143 2.69 9.05 -11.13
N THR A 144 1.83 8.49 -10.26
CA THR A 144 0.81 9.28 -9.57
C THR A 144 1.43 10.25 -8.57
N ILE A 145 2.41 9.80 -7.78
CA ILE A 145 3.12 10.65 -6.82
C ILE A 145 3.88 11.76 -7.56
N ASP A 146 4.61 11.42 -8.64
CA ASP A 146 5.35 12.39 -9.46
C ASP A 146 4.43 13.49 -10.01
N SER A 147 3.27 13.10 -10.55
CA SER A 147 2.28 14.03 -11.07
C SER A 147 1.76 15.00 -10.00
N VAL A 148 1.42 14.46 -8.81
CA VAL A 148 0.89 15.28 -7.68
C VAL A 148 1.98 16.18 -7.12
N VAL A 149 3.20 15.68 -6.96
CA VAL A 149 4.34 16.48 -6.47
C VAL A 149 4.67 17.60 -7.46
N THR A 150 4.63 17.31 -8.76
CA THR A 150 4.85 18.31 -9.80
C THR A 150 3.79 19.42 -9.76
N GLU A 151 2.51 19.05 -9.62
CA GLU A 151 1.42 20.02 -9.53
C GLU A 151 1.53 20.87 -8.26
N TYR A 152 1.75 20.26 -7.12
CA TYR A 152 1.99 20.92 -5.85
C TYR A 152 3.14 21.94 -5.95
N ASN A 153 4.22 21.55 -6.61
CA ASN A 153 5.41 22.39 -6.72
C ASN A 153 5.23 23.61 -7.62
N LYS A 154 4.26 23.62 -8.56
CA LYS A 154 3.95 24.83 -9.36
C LYS A 154 3.57 26.03 -8.50
N GLU A 155 2.89 25.79 -7.39
CA GLU A 155 2.46 26.83 -6.46
C GLU A 155 3.54 27.16 -5.42
N LYS A 156 4.30 26.15 -4.99
CA LYS A 156 5.26 26.31 -3.87
C LYS A 156 6.67 26.71 -4.29
N GLY A 157 7.09 26.37 -5.52
CA GLY A 157 8.35 26.84 -6.09
C GLY A 157 9.62 26.26 -5.45
N TYR A 158 9.56 25.03 -4.90
CA TYR A 158 10.76 24.34 -4.41
C TYR A 158 11.70 23.99 -5.57
N THR A 159 13.00 24.15 -5.35
CA THR A 159 14.02 23.69 -6.30
C THR A 159 14.13 22.17 -6.28
N TYR A 160 14.01 21.56 -5.11
CA TYR A 160 14.02 20.12 -4.90
C TYR A 160 12.95 19.69 -3.88
N ILE A 161 12.24 18.61 -4.20
CA ILE A 161 11.44 17.86 -3.23
C ILE A 161 12.05 16.47 -3.15
N LEU A 162 12.67 16.16 -2.01
CA LEU A 162 13.42 14.93 -1.79
C LEU A 162 12.52 13.85 -1.20
N SER A 163 12.66 12.61 -1.64
CA SER A 163 12.01 11.47 -1.00
C SER A 163 12.90 10.90 0.10
N THR A 164 12.31 10.54 1.24
CA THR A 164 13.00 9.83 2.32
C THR A 164 12.26 8.52 2.59
N ALA A 165 12.97 7.41 2.62
CA ALA A 165 12.42 6.11 2.98
C ALA A 165 13.32 5.47 4.04
N GLY A 166 12.82 5.41 5.28
CA GLY A 166 13.54 4.77 6.38
C GLY A 166 14.88 5.43 6.72
N SER A 167 15.98 4.69 6.59
CA SER A 167 17.36 5.14 6.90
C SER A 167 18.14 5.61 5.67
N ASP A 168 17.46 6.06 4.62
CA ASP A 168 18.09 6.48 3.37
C ASP A 168 18.79 7.84 3.46
N ASN A 169 19.14 8.43 2.32
CA ASN A 169 20.07 9.56 2.12
C ASN A 169 19.83 10.81 2.98
N ILE A 170 18.65 10.96 3.62
CA ILE A 170 18.35 12.08 4.51
C ILE A 170 18.16 11.56 5.94
N LEU A 171 19.21 11.72 6.76
CA LEU A 171 19.20 11.30 8.16
C LEU A 171 18.40 12.24 9.06
N HIS A 172 18.35 13.53 8.71
CA HIS A 172 17.63 14.54 9.46
C HIS A 172 17.07 15.63 8.53
N GLY A 173 15.83 16.03 8.78
CA GLY A 173 15.19 17.18 8.14
C GLY A 173 14.33 17.91 9.17
N ASP A 174 14.42 19.25 9.21
CA ASP A 174 13.55 20.05 10.05
C ASP A 174 12.08 19.85 9.60
N LYS A 175 11.15 19.79 10.56
CA LYS A 175 9.73 19.59 10.31
C LYS A 175 9.11 20.68 9.41
N ALA A 176 9.68 21.87 9.40
CA ALA A 176 9.26 22.97 8.55
C ALA A 176 9.41 22.67 7.06
N PHE A 177 10.29 21.75 6.66
CA PHE A 177 10.50 21.34 5.27
C PHE A 177 9.76 20.05 4.91
N ASN A 178 8.98 19.49 5.84
CA ASN A 178 8.22 18.26 5.64
C ASN A 178 6.86 18.56 4.98
N VAL A 179 6.72 18.21 3.71
CA VAL A 179 5.48 18.41 2.93
C VAL A 179 4.65 17.13 2.77
N THR A 180 4.94 16.09 3.55
CA THR A 180 4.29 14.77 3.42
C THR A 180 2.77 14.86 3.58
N SER A 181 2.27 15.64 4.56
CA SER A 181 0.83 15.78 4.82
C SER A 181 0.10 16.48 3.69
N ASP A 182 0.72 17.47 3.07
CA ASP A 182 0.14 18.23 1.97
C ASP A 182 0.02 17.35 0.73
N ILE A 183 1.10 16.67 0.38
CA ILE A 183 1.11 15.70 -0.73
C ILE A 183 0.11 14.57 -0.50
N LEU A 184 0.03 14.01 0.72
CA LEU A 184 -0.93 12.97 1.07
C LEU A 184 -2.38 13.44 0.91
N THR A 185 -2.67 14.66 1.33
CA THR A 185 -4.02 15.25 1.19
C THR A 185 -4.41 15.37 -0.28
N LEU A 186 -3.50 15.82 -1.14
CA LEU A 186 -3.73 15.93 -2.58
C LEU A 186 -3.89 14.54 -3.23
N LEU A 187 -3.05 13.55 -2.86
CA LEU A 187 -3.14 12.19 -3.36
C LEU A 187 -4.49 11.56 -3.03
N ASN A 188 -5.00 11.73 -1.81
CA ASN A 188 -6.27 11.15 -1.39
C ASN A 188 -7.49 11.94 -1.92
N SER A 189 -7.36 13.24 -2.22
CA SER A 189 -8.44 14.03 -2.81
C SER A 189 -8.67 13.75 -4.30
N ASN A 190 -7.64 13.39 -5.03
CA ASN A 190 -7.68 13.08 -6.47
C ASN A 190 -8.26 11.69 -6.78
N GLN A 191 -8.69 10.93 -5.77
CA GLN A 191 -9.28 9.59 -5.94
C GLN A 191 -10.82 9.58 -6.02
N LYS A 192 -11.44 10.76 -6.05
CA LYS A 192 -12.91 10.88 -6.21
C LYS A 192 -13.29 11.05 -7.70
#